data_1f0101d4580de713bc8f95ff37e71e60
#
_entry.id   1f0101d4580de713bc8f95ff37e71e60
#
_cell.length_a   1.000
_cell.length_b   1.000
_cell.length_c   1.000
_cell.angle_alpha   90.00
_cell.angle_beta   90.00
_cell.angle_gamma   90.00
#
_symmetry.space_group_name_H-M   'P 1'
#
loop_
_entity.id
_entity.type
_entity.pdbx_description
1 polymer ?
#
loop_
_entity_poly.entity_id
_entity_poly.type
_entity_poly.pdbx_seq_one_letter_code
_entity_poly.pdbx_strand_id
1 'polypeptide(L)'
;MAVQLTQLSAIDAITKALAKKPYRVDVVGPWGSAKSVVAAQAAAALDRPLLFLCAGRIEAEAVYDDLATFAGEERVALFPAWEVLPSDTMNPSDDIVAERMDTLRRLANALDAGERLLVVMPIRSLLQRVVARKHLIDDMLSLEVGQEIDLDLLLERLIKLGYTREVMVENRGDVSVRGGIVDIFPISAELPCRFEFFGDEIESIRRFEPETQRSVGDEKRIQILPRSEKSLLTRLESKEGGLEALSAYLPDNTLVVIDEPPAVLEEAHIVEKQASGNKHVMTWVEAEAAIDRFAQIHLAQVA
;
A
#
# COMPACT_ATOMS: atom_id res chain seq x y z
N MET A 1 12.30 -8.84 -15.40
CA MET A 1 13.63 -8.39 -15.91
C MET A 1 13.54 -6.88 -16.07
N ALA A 2 14.18 -6.10 -15.17
CA ALA A 2 14.12 -4.63 -15.24
C ALA A 2 14.81 -4.12 -16.52
N VAL A 3 14.20 -3.13 -17.16
CA VAL A 3 14.74 -2.50 -18.37
C VAL A 3 15.87 -1.54 -17.96
N GLN A 4 17.05 -1.68 -18.55
CA GLN A 4 18.16 -0.78 -18.28
C GLN A 4 17.91 0.55 -19.03
N LEU A 5 17.60 1.60 -18.27
CA LEU A 5 17.38 2.94 -18.81
C LEU A 5 18.71 3.70 -18.95
N THR A 6 18.90 4.38 -20.07
CA THR A 6 20.01 5.33 -20.20
C THR A 6 19.75 6.52 -19.28
N GLN A 7 20.75 6.92 -18.48
CA GLN A 7 20.63 8.06 -17.57
C GLN A 7 20.38 9.36 -18.37
N LEU A 8 19.33 10.08 -17.96
CA LEU A 8 19.03 11.39 -18.53
C LEU A 8 20.02 12.46 -17.99
N SER A 9 20.55 13.29 -18.84
CA SER A 9 21.43 14.40 -18.44
C SER A 9 20.78 15.41 -17.48
N ALA A 10 19.46 15.49 -17.50
CA ALA A 10 18.69 16.35 -16.59
C ALA A 10 18.72 15.87 -15.12
N ILE A 11 18.98 14.59 -14.85
CA ILE A 11 18.94 14.02 -13.50
C ILE A 11 19.98 14.67 -12.59
N ASP A 12 21.19 14.94 -13.09
CA ASP A 12 22.22 15.63 -12.31
C ASP A 12 21.81 17.06 -11.91
N ALA A 13 21.06 17.75 -12.77
CA ALA A 13 20.53 19.07 -12.46
C ALA A 13 19.42 18.99 -11.39
N ILE A 14 18.51 18.03 -11.53
CA ILE A 14 17.42 17.77 -10.56
C ILE A 14 18.00 17.43 -9.18
N THR A 15 18.93 16.47 -9.11
CA THR A 15 19.53 16.04 -7.84
C THR A 15 20.29 17.17 -7.14
N LYS A 16 21.04 17.99 -7.90
CA LYS A 16 21.71 19.18 -7.36
C LYS A 16 20.74 20.23 -6.85
N ALA A 17 19.61 20.43 -7.52
CA ALA A 17 18.60 21.40 -7.11
C ALA A 17 17.89 20.93 -5.83
N LEU A 18 17.58 19.64 -5.72
CA LEU A 18 16.95 19.05 -4.52
C LEU A 18 17.88 19.01 -3.29
N ALA A 19 19.18 19.22 -3.45
CA ALA A 19 20.11 19.35 -2.34
C ALA A 19 19.96 20.70 -1.59
N LYS A 20 19.22 21.65 -2.13
CA LYS A 20 19.01 23.01 -1.58
C LYS A 20 17.56 23.23 -1.20
N LYS A 21 17.30 23.89 -0.05
CA LYS A 21 15.96 24.35 0.30
C LYS A 21 15.47 25.39 -0.73
N PRO A 22 14.19 25.37 -1.14
CA PRO A 22 13.06 24.63 -0.54
C PRO A 22 12.92 23.15 -0.94
N TYR A 23 13.90 22.42 -1.37
CA TYR A 23 13.85 21.00 -1.76
C TYR A 23 12.78 20.68 -2.82
N ARG A 24 12.45 21.65 -3.67
CA ARG A 24 11.47 21.53 -4.74
C ARG A 24 12.09 21.88 -6.07
N VAL A 25 11.75 21.12 -7.09
CA VAL A 25 12.17 21.33 -8.49
C VAL A 25 10.96 21.19 -9.40
N ASP A 26 10.74 22.19 -10.23
CA ASP A 26 9.74 22.13 -11.31
C ASP A 26 10.44 21.65 -12.59
N VAL A 27 9.93 20.55 -13.17
CA VAL A 27 10.44 19.94 -14.40
C VAL A 27 9.37 20.00 -15.47
N VAL A 28 9.64 20.73 -16.54
CA VAL A 28 8.70 20.98 -17.63
C VAL A 28 9.10 20.18 -18.86
N GLY A 29 8.11 19.65 -19.55
CA GLY A 29 8.26 18.97 -20.84
C GLY A 29 8.15 17.45 -20.86
N PRO A 30 8.36 16.69 -19.75
CA PRO A 30 8.15 15.25 -19.81
C PRO A 30 6.65 14.94 -19.97
N TRP A 31 6.33 14.03 -20.88
CA TRP A 31 4.98 13.53 -21.12
C TRP A 31 4.96 12.01 -21.31
N GLY A 32 3.79 11.38 -21.08
CA GLY A 32 3.68 9.92 -21.14
C GLY A 32 4.69 9.27 -20.19
N SER A 33 5.27 8.15 -20.58
CA SER A 33 6.24 7.38 -19.78
C SER A 33 7.53 8.12 -19.44
N ALA A 34 7.82 9.28 -20.09
CA ALA A 34 8.98 10.09 -19.72
C ALA A 34 8.89 10.63 -18.28
N LYS A 35 7.68 10.86 -17.76
CA LYS A 35 7.43 11.24 -16.37
C LYS A 35 7.93 10.17 -15.40
N SER A 36 7.54 8.92 -15.68
CA SER A 36 7.93 7.74 -14.89
C SER A 36 9.45 7.49 -14.94
N VAL A 37 10.08 7.71 -16.11
CA VAL A 37 11.55 7.61 -16.27
C VAL A 37 12.26 8.67 -15.43
N VAL A 38 11.83 9.93 -15.45
CA VAL A 38 12.43 11.01 -14.64
C VAL A 38 12.30 10.66 -13.16
N ALA A 39 11.12 10.23 -12.70
CA ALA A 39 10.88 9.87 -11.30
C ALA A 39 11.76 8.69 -10.85
N ALA A 40 11.79 7.61 -11.63
CA ALA A 40 12.58 6.41 -11.33
C ALA A 40 14.09 6.72 -11.25
N GLN A 41 14.61 7.48 -12.23
CA GLN A 41 16.03 7.84 -12.26
C GLN A 41 16.42 8.81 -11.14
N ALA A 42 15.54 9.78 -10.81
CA ALA A 42 15.78 10.70 -9.69
C ALA A 42 15.79 9.95 -8.35
N ALA A 43 14.81 9.07 -8.12
CA ALA A 43 14.74 8.24 -6.91
C ALA A 43 15.97 7.34 -6.78
N ALA A 44 16.40 6.69 -7.88
CA ALA A 44 17.59 5.84 -7.90
C ALA A 44 18.88 6.64 -7.66
N ALA A 45 19.04 7.80 -8.32
CA ALA A 45 20.24 8.64 -8.17
C ALA A 45 20.37 9.26 -6.76
N LEU A 46 19.23 9.54 -6.10
CA LEU A 46 19.21 10.05 -4.73
C LEU A 46 19.21 8.93 -3.67
N ASP A 47 19.07 7.68 -4.09
CA ASP A 47 18.94 6.53 -3.20
C ASP A 47 17.74 6.64 -2.23
N ARG A 48 16.55 7.03 -2.73
CA ARG A 48 15.36 7.34 -1.93
C ARG A 48 14.14 6.51 -2.30
N PRO A 49 13.23 6.23 -1.33
CA PRO A 49 11.87 5.81 -1.63
C PRO A 49 11.16 6.90 -2.45
N LEU A 50 10.13 6.50 -3.20
CA LEU A 50 9.36 7.39 -4.06
C LEU A 50 7.88 7.35 -3.67
N LEU A 51 7.25 8.52 -3.60
CA LEU A 51 5.82 8.71 -3.67
C LEU A 51 5.49 9.45 -4.97
N PHE A 52 4.78 8.80 -5.90
CA PHE A 52 4.31 9.42 -7.15
C PHE A 52 2.82 9.73 -7.05
N LEU A 53 2.46 11.00 -7.11
CA LEU A 53 1.10 11.50 -6.93
C LEU A 53 0.52 11.94 -8.27
N CYS A 54 -0.60 11.32 -8.68
CA CYS A 54 -1.36 11.62 -9.88
C CYS A 54 -2.70 12.28 -9.54
N ALA A 55 -3.30 12.97 -10.49
CA ALA A 55 -4.66 13.51 -10.33
C ALA A 55 -5.68 12.38 -10.23
N GLY A 56 -5.66 11.41 -11.14
CA GLY A 56 -6.64 10.34 -11.25
C GLY A 56 -6.07 8.92 -11.18
N ARG A 57 -6.99 7.96 -11.20
CA ARG A 57 -6.67 6.52 -11.14
C ARG A 57 -5.98 6.04 -12.41
N ILE A 58 -6.46 6.47 -13.59
CA ILE A 58 -5.93 6.00 -14.89
C ILE A 58 -4.46 6.39 -15.03
N GLU A 59 -4.12 7.63 -14.66
CA GLU A 59 -2.75 8.13 -14.66
C GLU A 59 -1.88 7.36 -13.67
N ALA A 60 -2.41 7.06 -12.48
CA ALA A 60 -1.70 6.30 -11.47
C ALA A 60 -1.41 4.85 -11.93
N GLU A 61 -2.37 4.17 -12.55
CA GLU A 61 -2.19 2.83 -13.12
C GLU A 61 -1.11 2.84 -14.23
N ALA A 62 -1.15 3.80 -15.14
CA ALA A 62 -0.15 3.93 -16.21
C ALA A 62 1.26 4.17 -15.66
N VAL A 63 1.41 5.02 -14.63
CA VAL A 63 2.70 5.26 -13.97
C VAL A 63 3.16 4.03 -13.21
N TYR A 64 2.25 3.30 -12.56
CA TYR A 64 2.57 2.03 -11.88
C TYR A 64 3.16 1.01 -12.88
N ASP A 65 2.50 0.80 -14.02
CA ASP A 65 2.96 -0.14 -15.07
C ASP A 65 4.35 0.23 -15.59
N ASP A 66 4.59 1.51 -15.85
CA ASP A 66 5.90 2.03 -16.24
C ASP A 66 6.96 1.74 -15.17
N LEU A 67 6.70 2.12 -13.91
CA LEU A 67 7.65 1.94 -12.82
C LEU A 67 7.91 0.46 -12.52
N ALA A 68 6.89 -0.40 -12.58
CA ALA A 68 7.03 -1.84 -12.44
C ALA A 68 7.93 -2.42 -13.53
N THR A 69 7.79 -1.94 -14.78
CA THR A 69 8.67 -2.31 -15.90
C THR A 69 10.13 -1.86 -15.66
N PHE A 70 10.36 -0.67 -15.09
CA PHE A 70 11.72 -0.12 -14.92
C PHE A 70 12.43 -0.63 -13.67
N ALA A 71 11.71 -0.76 -12.55
CA ALA A 71 12.28 -1.05 -11.24
C ALA A 71 12.07 -2.49 -10.76
N GLY A 72 11.14 -3.23 -11.37
CA GLY A 72 10.65 -4.52 -10.91
C GLY A 72 9.36 -4.37 -10.09
N GLU A 73 8.41 -5.25 -10.33
CA GLU A 73 7.07 -5.22 -9.73
C GLU A 73 7.11 -5.32 -8.19
N GLU A 74 8.07 -6.10 -7.67
CA GLU A 74 8.28 -6.28 -6.24
C GLU A 74 8.68 -4.98 -5.51
N ARG A 75 9.18 -3.99 -6.23
CA ARG A 75 9.62 -2.69 -5.68
C ARG A 75 8.60 -1.58 -5.85
N VAL A 76 7.52 -1.83 -6.57
CA VAL A 76 6.48 -0.83 -6.85
C VAL A 76 5.18 -1.24 -6.17
N ALA A 77 4.42 -0.29 -5.66
CA ALA A 77 3.10 -0.50 -5.11
C ALA A 77 2.14 0.56 -5.63
N LEU A 78 0.93 0.14 -6.01
CA LEU A 78 -0.19 1.03 -6.25
C LEU A 78 -0.97 1.17 -4.94
N PHE A 79 -1.34 2.40 -4.58
CA PHE A 79 -2.23 2.66 -3.44
C PHE A 79 -3.52 3.29 -3.95
N PRO A 80 -4.54 2.48 -4.28
CA PRO A 80 -5.77 2.98 -4.87
C PRO A 80 -6.63 3.74 -3.86
N ALA A 81 -7.52 4.59 -4.35
CA ALA A 81 -8.54 5.21 -3.54
C ALA A 81 -9.74 4.27 -3.33
N TRP A 82 -10.42 4.37 -2.20
CA TRP A 82 -11.76 3.79 -2.07
C TRP A 82 -12.71 4.48 -3.04
N GLU A 83 -13.54 3.66 -3.68
CA GLU A 83 -14.61 4.14 -4.59
C GLU A 83 -15.76 4.79 -3.82
N VAL A 84 -15.91 4.43 -2.55
CA VAL A 84 -16.92 4.90 -1.62
C VAL A 84 -16.28 5.68 -0.47
N LEU A 85 -17.04 6.51 0.21
CA LEU A 85 -16.55 7.16 1.44
C LEU A 85 -16.67 6.20 2.63
N PRO A 86 -15.80 6.30 3.64
CA PRO A 86 -15.89 5.47 4.85
C PRO A 86 -17.24 5.58 5.58
N SER A 87 -17.92 6.72 5.46
CA SER A 87 -19.27 6.97 6.01
C SER A 87 -20.40 6.29 5.25
N ASP A 88 -20.15 5.82 4.03
CA ASP A 88 -21.18 5.21 3.19
C ASP A 88 -21.59 3.85 3.75
N THR A 89 -22.82 3.43 3.46
CA THR A 89 -23.31 2.11 3.84
C THR A 89 -22.65 0.98 3.04
N MET A 90 -22.18 1.30 1.85
CA MET A 90 -21.45 0.37 0.97
C MET A 90 -20.04 0.14 1.48
N ASN A 91 -19.53 -1.05 1.26
CA ASN A 91 -18.12 -1.36 1.45
C ASN A 91 -17.36 -1.12 0.15
N PRO A 92 -16.06 -0.73 0.21
CA PRO A 92 -15.21 -0.76 -0.97
C PRO A 92 -15.08 -2.20 -1.48
N SER A 93 -14.70 -2.37 -2.74
CA SER A 93 -14.46 -3.70 -3.32
C SER A 93 -13.35 -4.44 -2.57
N ASP A 94 -13.46 -5.77 -2.48
CA ASP A 94 -12.47 -6.60 -1.79
C ASP A 94 -11.07 -6.46 -2.43
N ASP A 95 -11.00 -6.26 -3.75
CA ASP A 95 -9.73 -6.04 -4.44
C ASP A 95 -9.06 -4.72 -4.04
N ILE A 96 -9.82 -3.63 -3.95
CA ILE A 96 -9.30 -2.33 -3.47
C ILE A 96 -8.83 -2.43 -2.02
N VAL A 97 -9.60 -3.10 -1.16
CA VAL A 97 -9.19 -3.32 0.25
C VAL A 97 -7.91 -4.13 0.31
N ALA A 98 -7.81 -5.21 -0.46
CA ALA A 98 -6.63 -6.08 -0.51
C ALA A 98 -5.38 -5.31 -0.94
N GLU A 99 -5.47 -4.53 -2.03
CA GLU A 99 -4.36 -3.76 -2.59
C GLU A 99 -3.89 -2.65 -1.63
N ARG A 100 -4.84 -1.93 -1.01
CA ARG A 100 -4.52 -0.91 0.00
C ARG A 100 -3.85 -1.51 1.24
N MET A 101 -4.43 -2.57 1.80
CA MET A 101 -3.91 -3.23 2.99
C MET A 101 -2.54 -3.86 2.73
N ASP A 102 -2.31 -4.45 1.55
CA ASP A 102 -0.99 -4.96 1.17
C ASP A 102 0.03 -3.84 1.04
N THR A 103 -0.33 -2.73 0.40
CA THR A 103 0.58 -1.57 0.29
C THR A 103 0.92 -0.98 1.66
N LEU A 104 -0.03 -0.85 2.59
CA LEU A 104 0.23 -0.40 3.96
C LEU A 104 1.18 -1.38 4.70
N ARG A 105 0.97 -2.69 4.55
CA ARG A 105 1.87 -3.72 5.10
C ARG A 105 3.28 -3.61 4.52
N ARG A 106 3.40 -3.47 3.20
CA ARG A 106 4.69 -3.31 2.51
C ARG A 106 5.41 -2.05 2.97
N LEU A 107 4.72 -0.93 3.10
CA LEU A 107 5.26 0.32 3.63
C LEU A 107 5.72 0.17 5.09
N ALA A 108 4.91 -0.48 5.93
CA ALA A 108 5.26 -0.71 7.34
C ALA A 108 6.53 -1.56 7.47
N ASN A 109 6.63 -2.64 6.68
CA ASN A 109 7.80 -3.52 6.67
C ASN A 109 9.03 -2.82 6.06
N ALA A 110 8.88 -2.09 4.96
CA ALA A 110 9.96 -1.37 4.29
C ALA A 110 10.57 -0.29 5.20
N LEU A 111 9.74 0.41 5.98
CA LEU A 111 10.20 1.40 6.96
C LEU A 111 11.10 0.77 8.03
N ASP A 112 10.73 -0.42 8.54
CA ASP A 112 11.53 -1.16 9.54
C ASP A 112 12.82 -1.75 8.96
N ALA A 113 12.76 -2.24 7.72
CA ALA A 113 13.90 -2.85 7.03
C ALA A 113 14.84 -1.81 6.37
N GLY A 114 14.43 -0.53 6.29
CA GLY A 114 15.17 0.48 5.53
C GLY A 114 15.12 0.24 4.02
N GLU A 115 14.11 -0.46 3.53
CA GLU A 115 13.92 -0.74 2.12
C GLU A 115 13.27 0.44 1.39
N ARG A 116 13.51 0.50 0.07
CA ARG A 116 12.99 1.57 -0.80
C ARG A 116 11.84 1.05 -1.63
N LEU A 117 10.65 1.44 -1.25
CA LEU A 117 9.43 1.18 -2.00
C LEU A 117 9.08 2.42 -2.86
N LEU A 118 8.66 2.17 -4.10
CA LEU A 118 8.10 3.18 -4.98
C LEU A 118 6.57 3.06 -4.92
N VAL A 119 5.90 4.08 -4.42
CA VAL A 119 4.44 4.06 -4.27
C VAL A 119 3.83 5.04 -5.27
N VAL A 120 2.83 4.57 -5.98
CA VAL A 120 2.02 5.39 -6.91
C VAL A 120 0.61 5.49 -6.38
N MET A 121 0.02 6.69 -6.45
CA MET A 121 -1.37 6.88 -6.01
C MET A 121 -2.05 8.06 -6.68
N PRO A 122 -3.38 8.01 -6.82
CA PRO A 122 -4.16 9.21 -7.12
C PRO A 122 -4.31 10.09 -5.88
N ILE A 123 -4.53 11.41 -6.09
CA ILE A 123 -4.70 12.38 -4.99
C ILE A 123 -5.82 11.99 -4.03
N ARG A 124 -6.90 11.39 -4.51
CA ARG A 124 -8.00 10.90 -3.68
C ARG A 124 -7.53 9.93 -2.59
N SER A 125 -6.52 9.10 -2.87
CA SER A 125 -5.92 8.18 -1.89
C SER A 125 -5.12 8.93 -0.82
N LEU A 126 -4.36 9.97 -1.21
CA LEU A 126 -3.60 10.77 -0.26
C LEU A 126 -4.49 11.51 0.72
N LEU A 127 -5.67 11.97 0.26
CA LEU A 127 -6.64 12.65 1.12
C LEU A 127 -7.36 11.70 2.09
N GLN A 128 -7.38 10.39 1.82
CA GLN A 128 -8.01 9.41 2.70
C GLN A 128 -7.07 9.06 3.87
N ARG A 129 -7.54 9.28 5.10
CA ARG A 129 -6.80 8.83 6.30
C ARG A 129 -6.73 7.32 6.33
N VAL A 130 -5.63 6.81 6.83
CA VAL A 130 -5.36 5.38 7.00
C VAL A 130 -5.29 5.04 8.48
N VAL A 131 -5.37 3.76 8.82
CA VAL A 131 -5.10 3.28 10.17
C VAL A 131 -3.66 3.64 10.57
N ALA A 132 -3.45 4.09 11.81
CA ALA A 132 -2.11 4.40 12.26
C ALA A 132 -1.22 3.13 12.26
N ARG A 133 0.02 3.29 11.77
CA ARG A 133 0.96 2.18 11.52
C ARG A 133 1.07 1.21 12.70
N LYS A 134 1.16 1.72 13.93
CA LYS A 134 1.25 0.87 15.13
C LYS A 134 0.05 -0.07 15.27
N HIS A 135 -1.16 0.42 14.99
CA HIS A 135 -2.37 -0.39 15.09
C HIS A 135 -2.48 -1.42 13.96
N LEU A 136 -1.97 -1.10 12.77
CA LEU A 136 -1.88 -2.09 11.70
C LEU A 136 -0.94 -3.24 12.10
N ILE A 137 0.22 -2.91 12.65
CA ILE A 137 1.21 -3.92 13.10
C ILE A 137 0.65 -4.76 14.25
N ASP A 138 -0.01 -4.13 15.25
CA ASP A 138 -0.61 -4.82 16.40
C ASP A 138 -1.73 -5.79 15.97
N ASP A 139 -2.50 -5.43 14.94
CA ASP A 139 -3.60 -6.25 14.41
C ASP A 139 -3.12 -7.26 13.35
N MET A 140 -1.93 -7.12 12.81
CA MET A 140 -1.36 -8.08 11.84
C MET A 140 -0.90 -9.35 12.55
N LEU A 141 -1.32 -10.50 12.03
CA LEU A 141 -0.91 -11.81 12.54
C LEU A 141 0.25 -12.37 11.70
N SER A 142 1.40 -12.59 12.31
CA SER A 142 2.53 -13.25 11.65
C SER A 142 2.60 -14.69 12.10
N LEU A 143 2.59 -15.63 11.15
CA LEU A 143 2.70 -17.06 11.36
C LEU A 143 3.94 -17.58 10.63
N GLU A 144 4.74 -18.42 11.31
CA GLU A 144 5.96 -19.00 10.74
C GLU A 144 6.12 -20.47 11.10
N VAL A 145 6.85 -21.20 10.26
CA VAL A 145 7.17 -22.61 10.52
C VAL A 145 8.01 -22.74 11.80
N GLY A 146 7.67 -23.70 12.65
CA GLY A 146 8.26 -23.91 13.98
C GLY A 146 7.66 -23.03 15.08
N GLN A 147 6.68 -22.17 14.78
CA GLN A 147 5.98 -21.38 15.79
C GLN A 147 4.98 -22.26 16.56
N GLU A 148 4.98 -22.13 17.89
CA GLU A 148 3.96 -22.72 18.75
C GLU A 148 2.79 -21.73 18.92
N ILE A 149 1.58 -22.17 18.58
CA ILE A 149 0.35 -21.41 18.77
C ILE A 149 -0.83 -22.37 18.93
N ASP A 150 -1.60 -22.19 19.99
CA ASP A 150 -2.85 -22.90 20.21
C ASP A 150 -3.83 -22.65 19.08
N LEU A 151 -4.42 -23.72 18.52
CA LEU A 151 -5.27 -23.66 17.33
C LEU A 151 -6.58 -22.91 17.58
N ASP A 152 -7.18 -23.05 18.76
CA ASP A 152 -8.40 -22.33 19.11
C ASP A 152 -8.13 -20.84 19.27
N LEU A 153 -6.98 -20.47 19.88
CA LEU A 153 -6.53 -19.09 19.98
C LEU A 153 -6.25 -18.48 18.60
N LEU A 154 -5.64 -19.24 17.68
CA LEU A 154 -5.43 -18.79 16.30
C LEU A 154 -6.77 -18.48 15.62
N LEU A 155 -7.74 -19.40 15.74
CA LEU A 155 -9.07 -19.19 15.17
C LEU A 155 -9.80 -17.98 15.75
N GLU A 156 -9.76 -17.80 17.07
CA GLU A 156 -10.32 -16.61 17.70
C GLU A 156 -9.71 -15.32 17.16
N ARG A 157 -8.39 -15.30 16.96
CA ARG A 157 -7.69 -14.16 16.38
C ARG A 157 -8.13 -13.90 14.94
N LEU A 158 -8.22 -14.94 14.10
CA LEU A 158 -8.69 -14.81 12.71
C LEU A 158 -10.11 -14.29 12.62
N ILE A 159 -11.04 -14.78 13.47
CA ILE A 159 -12.41 -14.26 13.54
C ILE A 159 -12.42 -12.78 13.97
N LYS A 160 -11.59 -12.37 14.94
CA LYS A 160 -11.44 -10.96 15.35
C LYS A 160 -10.88 -10.09 14.22
N LEU A 161 -10.05 -10.64 13.34
CA LEU A 161 -9.55 -9.98 12.13
C LEU A 161 -10.60 -9.92 11.00
N GLY A 162 -11.79 -10.50 11.21
CA GLY A 162 -12.91 -10.49 10.26
C GLY A 162 -12.95 -11.67 9.29
N TYR A 163 -12.12 -12.70 9.49
CA TYR A 163 -12.17 -13.91 8.68
C TYR A 163 -13.42 -14.74 8.98
N THR A 164 -13.98 -15.35 7.94
CA THR A 164 -15.19 -16.18 8.03
C THR A 164 -14.80 -17.65 8.05
N ARG A 165 -15.34 -18.40 9.03
CA ARG A 165 -15.11 -19.85 9.10
C ARG A 165 -16.01 -20.56 8.10
N GLU A 166 -15.39 -21.29 7.17
CA GLU A 166 -16.06 -22.03 6.12
C GLU A 166 -15.64 -23.52 6.15
N VAL A 167 -16.41 -24.39 5.50
CA VAL A 167 -16.07 -25.81 5.36
C VAL A 167 -14.84 -25.98 4.48
N MET A 168 -14.71 -25.15 3.45
CA MET A 168 -13.60 -25.12 2.50
C MET A 168 -13.30 -23.66 2.15
N VAL A 169 -12.03 -23.35 1.97
CA VAL A 169 -11.58 -22.00 1.59
C VAL A 169 -11.71 -21.82 0.09
N GLU A 170 -12.52 -20.85 -0.32
CA GLU A 170 -12.76 -20.51 -1.73
C GLU A 170 -12.48 -19.04 -2.03
N ASN A 171 -12.73 -18.16 -1.06
CA ASN A 171 -12.61 -16.72 -1.24
C ASN A 171 -11.60 -16.10 -0.26
N ARG A 172 -11.05 -14.96 -0.63
CA ARG A 172 -10.22 -14.16 0.27
C ARG A 172 -11.00 -13.83 1.54
N GLY A 173 -10.38 -14.04 2.71
CA GLY A 173 -11.02 -13.86 4.01
C GLY A 173 -11.69 -15.11 4.57
N ASP A 174 -11.62 -16.25 3.88
CA ASP A 174 -12.09 -17.53 4.40
C ASP A 174 -11.03 -18.22 5.26
N VAL A 175 -11.47 -18.96 6.26
CA VAL A 175 -10.66 -19.88 7.07
C VAL A 175 -11.39 -21.21 7.24
N SER A 176 -10.68 -22.32 7.09
CA SER A 176 -11.18 -23.67 7.29
C SER A 176 -10.27 -24.45 8.24
N VAL A 177 -10.85 -25.30 9.09
CA VAL A 177 -10.10 -26.16 10.02
C VAL A 177 -10.57 -27.60 9.90
N ARG A 178 -9.61 -28.50 9.71
CA ARG A 178 -9.84 -29.93 9.59
C ARG A 178 -8.76 -30.70 10.34
N GLY A 179 -9.05 -31.08 11.59
CA GLY A 179 -8.05 -31.70 12.47
C GLY A 179 -6.87 -30.74 12.72
N GLY A 180 -5.65 -31.18 12.46
CA GLY A 180 -4.45 -30.38 12.57
C GLY A 180 -4.13 -29.54 11.31
N ILE A 181 -5.09 -29.32 10.41
CA ILE A 181 -4.89 -28.52 9.19
C ILE A 181 -5.76 -27.27 9.26
N VAL A 182 -5.13 -26.12 9.06
CA VAL A 182 -5.80 -24.82 8.94
C VAL A 182 -5.53 -24.26 7.56
N ASP A 183 -6.56 -24.04 6.77
CA ASP A 183 -6.50 -23.35 5.50
C ASP A 183 -6.97 -21.92 5.69
N ILE A 184 -6.19 -20.94 5.23
CA ILE A 184 -6.51 -19.52 5.33
C ILE A 184 -6.31 -18.88 3.96
N PHE A 185 -7.28 -18.07 3.50
CA PHE A 185 -7.08 -17.21 2.31
C PHE A 185 -6.88 -15.75 2.74
N PRO A 186 -5.62 -15.32 2.92
CA PRO A 186 -5.36 -13.93 3.28
C PRO A 186 -5.90 -12.97 2.24
N ILE A 187 -6.40 -11.80 2.66
CA ILE A 187 -7.00 -10.82 1.73
C ILE A 187 -6.02 -10.29 0.70
N SER A 188 -4.73 -10.18 1.05
CA SER A 188 -3.66 -9.67 0.19
C SER A 188 -2.93 -10.76 -0.59
N ALA A 189 -3.34 -12.02 -0.48
CA ALA A 189 -2.70 -13.13 -1.17
C ALA A 189 -3.44 -13.48 -2.47
N GLU A 190 -2.70 -13.96 -3.47
CA GLU A 190 -3.29 -14.51 -4.70
C GLU A 190 -3.81 -15.94 -4.49
N LEU A 191 -3.19 -16.69 -3.57
CA LEU A 191 -3.52 -18.06 -3.26
C LEU A 191 -3.68 -18.26 -1.76
N PRO A 192 -4.58 -19.17 -1.33
CA PRO A 192 -4.69 -19.57 0.07
C PRO A 192 -3.47 -20.33 0.55
N CYS A 193 -3.29 -20.32 1.87
CA CYS A 193 -2.22 -21.01 2.57
C CYS A 193 -2.78 -22.11 3.46
N ARG A 194 -2.15 -23.28 3.40
CA ARG A 194 -2.41 -24.43 4.27
C ARG A 194 -1.32 -24.54 5.32
N PHE A 195 -1.73 -24.53 6.57
CA PHE A 195 -0.89 -24.72 7.75
C PHE A 195 -1.12 -26.12 8.28
N GLU A 196 -0.09 -26.93 8.38
CA GLU A 196 -0.12 -28.24 9.00
C GLU A 196 0.45 -28.12 10.41
N PHE A 197 -0.29 -28.61 11.38
CA PHE A 197 0.05 -28.57 12.80
C PHE A 197 0.41 -29.95 13.33
N PHE A 198 1.48 -30.03 14.12
CA PHE A 198 1.78 -31.14 14.97
C PHE A 198 1.65 -30.69 16.44
N GLY A 199 0.53 -31.09 17.07
CA GLY A 199 0.13 -30.44 18.33
C GLY A 199 -0.15 -28.95 18.12
N ASP A 200 0.56 -28.10 18.84
CA ASP A 200 0.45 -26.63 18.74
C ASP A 200 1.55 -26.01 17.85
N GLU A 201 2.45 -26.83 17.28
CA GLU A 201 3.53 -26.35 16.43
C GLU A 201 3.11 -26.33 14.95
N ILE A 202 3.40 -25.23 14.23
CA ILE A 202 3.25 -25.15 12.78
C ILE A 202 4.40 -25.90 12.12
N GLU A 203 4.12 -27.13 11.62
CA GLU A 203 5.11 -27.98 10.96
C GLU A 203 5.42 -27.52 9.53
N SER A 204 4.39 -27.08 8.79
CA SER A 204 4.56 -26.59 7.42
C SER A 204 3.54 -25.52 7.05
N ILE A 205 3.91 -24.65 6.10
CA ILE A 205 3.04 -23.68 5.46
C ILE A 205 3.18 -23.83 3.95
N ARG A 206 2.05 -24.05 3.24
CA ARG A 206 2.05 -24.23 1.79
C ARG A 206 0.99 -23.40 1.11
N ARG A 207 1.31 -22.80 -0.03
CA ARG A 207 0.29 -22.24 -0.92
C ARG A 207 -0.37 -23.36 -1.71
N PHE A 208 -1.65 -23.23 -1.99
CA PHE A 208 -2.40 -24.21 -2.77
C PHE A 208 -3.43 -23.55 -3.68
N GLU A 209 -3.80 -24.25 -4.75
CA GLU A 209 -4.88 -23.85 -5.64
C GLU A 209 -6.24 -24.23 -5.01
N PRO A 210 -7.19 -23.28 -4.85
CA PRO A 210 -8.48 -23.57 -4.22
C PRO A 210 -9.29 -24.66 -4.97
N GLU A 211 -9.27 -24.62 -6.29
CA GLU A 211 -10.05 -25.54 -7.14
C GLU A 211 -9.52 -26.98 -7.09
N THR A 212 -8.23 -27.16 -7.14
CA THR A 212 -7.58 -28.48 -7.21
C THR A 212 -7.13 -29.00 -5.86
N GLN A 213 -7.05 -28.14 -4.84
CA GLN A 213 -6.50 -28.41 -3.51
C GLN A 213 -5.02 -28.87 -3.53
N ARG A 214 -4.29 -28.61 -4.65
CA ARG A 214 -2.89 -29.00 -4.80
C ARG A 214 -1.96 -27.89 -4.34
N SER A 215 -0.96 -28.27 -3.56
CA SER A 215 0.11 -27.35 -3.15
C SER A 215 0.93 -26.90 -4.37
N VAL A 216 1.24 -25.60 -4.43
CA VAL A 216 2.01 -24.97 -5.52
C VAL A 216 3.33 -24.36 -5.01
N GLY A 217 3.56 -24.30 -3.70
CA GLY A 217 4.81 -23.80 -3.13
C GLY A 217 4.81 -23.84 -1.61
N ASP A 218 6.01 -23.89 -1.03
CA ASP A 218 6.23 -23.82 0.41
C ASP A 218 6.51 -22.39 0.83
N GLU A 219 6.06 -22.02 2.03
CA GLU A 219 6.31 -20.74 2.67
C GLU A 219 6.94 -20.94 4.04
N LYS A 220 7.83 -20.04 4.43
CA LYS A 220 8.42 -20.06 5.77
C LYS A 220 7.64 -19.20 6.76
N ARG A 221 7.05 -18.12 6.25
CA ARG A 221 6.34 -17.12 7.05
C ARG A 221 5.26 -16.44 6.22
N ILE A 222 4.11 -16.23 6.83
CA ILE A 222 2.99 -15.49 6.24
C ILE A 222 2.53 -14.39 7.21
N GLN A 223 2.19 -13.23 6.66
CA GLN A 223 1.53 -12.15 7.39
C GLN A 223 0.07 -12.08 6.97
N ILE A 224 -0.82 -12.16 7.95
CA ILE A 224 -2.27 -12.13 7.75
C ILE A 224 -2.78 -10.78 8.23
N LEU A 225 -3.40 -10.03 7.32
CA LEU A 225 -3.96 -8.71 7.55
C LEU A 225 -5.42 -8.78 7.97
N PRO A 226 -5.94 -7.79 8.71
CA PRO A 226 -7.36 -7.65 8.93
C PRO A 226 -8.14 -7.58 7.61
N ARG A 227 -9.28 -8.30 7.56
CA ARG A 227 -10.10 -8.40 6.34
C ARG A 227 -10.72 -7.08 5.89
N SER A 228 -11.01 -6.18 6.82
CA SER A 228 -11.74 -4.94 6.52
C SER A 228 -11.01 -3.71 7.03
N GLU A 229 -10.45 -2.92 6.11
CA GLU A 229 -9.88 -1.60 6.43
C GLU A 229 -10.95 -0.68 7.04
N LYS A 230 -12.19 -0.70 6.51
CA LYS A 230 -13.31 0.09 7.03
C LYS A 230 -13.63 -0.23 8.49
N SER A 231 -13.64 -1.51 8.87
CA SER A 231 -13.86 -1.90 10.27
C SER A 231 -12.75 -1.42 11.19
N LEU A 232 -11.50 -1.43 10.71
CA LEU A 232 -10.35 -0.86 11.45
C LEU A 232 -10.51 0.64 11.63
N LEU A 233 -10.78 1.38 10.56
CA LEU A 233 -10.98 2.83 10.60
C LEU A 233 -12.10 3.19 11.56
N THR A 234 -13.27 2.55 11.46
CA THR A 234 -14.41 2.78 12.35
C THR A 234 -14.08 2.50 13.82
N ARG A 235 -13.37 1.41 14.11
CA ARG A 235 -12.96 1.05 15.47
C ARG A 235 -11.97 2.04 16.07
N LEU A 236 -11.10 2.62 15.24
CA LEU A 236 -9.98 3.45 15.67
C LEU A 236 -10.26 4.95 15.56
N GLU A 237 -11.29 5.38 14.85
CA GLU A 237 -11.61 6.78 14.59
C GLU A 237 -11.82 7.65 15.83
N SER A 238 -12.25 7.05 16.95
CA SER A 238 -12.44 7.74 18.24
C SER A 238 -11.22 7.63 19.15
N LYS A 239 -10.19 6.86 18.77
CA LYS A 239 -8.94 6.75 19.54
C LYS A 239 -7.99 7.86 19.13
N GLU A 240 -7.38 8.51 20.10
CA GLU A 240 -6.28 9.44 19.84
C GLU A 240 -5.12 8.70 19.15
N GLY A 241 -4.68 9.22 18.00
CA GLY A 241 -3.66 8.57 17.18
C GLY A 241 -4.11 7.24 16.57
N GLY A 242 -5.42 7.02 16.37
CA GLY A 242 -5.97 5.83 15.73
C GLY A 242 -5.87 5.88 14.19
N LEU A 243 -5.98 7.09 13.64
CA LEU A 243 -5.88 7.36 12.20
C LEU A 243 -4.77 8.38 11.93
N GLU A 244 -4.14 8.26 10.78
CA GLU A 244 -3.08 9.17 10.36
C GLU A 244 -3.08 9.40 8.84
N ALA A 245 -2.29 10.37 8.37
CA ALA A 245 -2.01 10.53 6.95
C ALA A 245 -1.09 9.42 6.47
N LEU A 246 -1.23 8.98 5.21
CA LEU A 246 -0.34 7.96 4.63
C LEU A 246 1.14 8.36 4.72
N SER A 247 1.44 9.65 4.69
CA SER A 247 2.81 10.16 4.83
C SER A 247 3.54 9.72 6.10
N ALA A 248 2.81 9.31 7.15
CA ALA A 248 3.39 8.75 8.38
C ALA A 248 4.02 7.36 8.18
N TYR A 249 3.64 6.65 7.12
CA TYR A 249 4.26 5.39 6.70
C TYR A 249 5.53 5.58 5.86
N LEU A 250 5.83 6.81 5.45
CA LEU A 250 6.94 7.10 4.55
C LEU A 250 8.19 7.52 5.32
N PRO A 251 9.38 7.00 4.97
CA PRO A 251 10.65 7.49 5.51
C PRO A 251 10.85 8.98 5.24
N ASP A 252 11.54 9.69 6.16
CA ASP A 252 11.76 11.15 6.04
C ASP A 252 12.54 11.57 4.80
N ASN A 253 13.31 10.65 4.20
CA ASN A 253 14.06 10.89 2.98
C ASN A 253 13.28 10.57 1.70
N THR A 254 11.98 10.30 1.78
CA THR A 254 11.14 10.02 0.60
C THR A 254 11.21 11.16 -0.42
N LEU A 255 11.28 10.82 -1.70
CA LEU A 255 11.10 11.74 -2.81
C LEU A 255 9.61 11.75 -3.21
N VAL A 256 8.98 12.91 -3.21
CA VAL A 256 7.61 13.07 -3.69
C VAL A 256 7.64 13.63 -5.11
N VAL A 257 6.95 12.99 -6.02
CA VAL A 257 6.74 13.49 -7.39
C VAL A 257 5.26 13.79 -7.55
N ILE A 258 4.94 15.03 -7.98
CA ILE A 258 3.56 15.46 -8.23
C ILE A 258 3.41 15.69 -9.73
N ASP A 259 2.55 14.88 -10.34
CA ASP A 259 2.25 14.96 -11.77
C ASP A 259 1.15 15.97 -12.04
N GLU A 260 1.43 16.97 -12.89
CA GLU A 260 0.49 18.04 -13.24
C GLU A 260 -0.13 18.68 -11.97
N PRO A 261 0.64 19.43 -11.16
CA PRO A 261 0.17 19.99 -9.89
C PRO A 261 -1.17 20.75 -9.97
N PRO A 262 -1.48 21.51 -11.05
CA PRO A 262 -2.80 22.13 -11.17
C PRO A 262 -3.94 21.11 -11.25
N ALA A 263 -3.76 19.99 -11.97
CA ALA A 263 -4.77 18.94 -12.08
C ALA A 263 -4.94 18.19 -10.77
N VAL A 264 -3.85 17.93 -10.05
CA VAL A 264 -3.89 17.34 -8.70
C VAL A 264 -4.66 18.23 -7.73
N LEU A 265 -4.43 19.53 -7.76
CA LEU A 265 -5.13 20.51 -6.91
C LEU A 265 -6.64 20.59 -7.26
N GLU A 266 -6.98 20.61 -8.54
CA GLU A 266 -8.38 20.63 -8.98
C GLU A 266 -9.14 19.39 -8.50
N GLU A 267 -8.57 18.19 -8.70
CA GLU A 267 -9.17 16.95 -8.21
C GLU A 267 -9.25 16.89 -6.67
N ALA A 268 -8.24 17.40 -5.97
CA ALA A 268 -8.28 17.51 -4.51
C ALA A 268 -9.48 18.32 -4.02
N HIS A 269 -9.75 19.48 -4.62
CA HIS A 269 -10.90 20.32 -4.27
C HIS A 269 -12.24 19.64 -4.61
N ILE A 270 -12.29 18.84 -5.69
CA ILE A 270 -13.49 18.04 -6.01
C ILE A 270 -13.75 17.02 -4.91
N VAL A 271 -12.70 16.29 -4.48
CA VAL A 271 -12.79 15.29 -3.40
C VAL A 271 -13.21 15.93 -2.08
N GLU A 272 -12.61 17.06 -1.69
CA GLU A 272 -12.99 17.79 -0.48
C GLU A 272 -14.47 18.19 -0.47
N LYS A 273 -14.95 18.69 -1.59
CA LYS A 273 -16.37 19.08 -1.73
C LYS A 273 -17.31 17.88 -1.60
N GLN A 274 -16.95 16.74 -2.20
CA GLN A 274 -17.72 15.49 -2.10
C GLN A 274 -17.71 14.92 -0.69
N ALA A 275 -16.58 15.03 0.01
CA ALA A 275 -16.36 14.46 1.34
C ALA A 275 -16.67 15.45 2.48
N SER A 276 -17.30 16.58 2.22
CA SER A 276 -17.53 17.66 3.20
C SER A 276 -18.04 17.14 4.55
N GLY A 277 -17.29 17.41 5.62
CA GLY A 277 -17.60 16.96 6.98
C GLY A 277 -17.20 15.51 7.30
N ASN A 278 -16.60 14.78 6.37
CA ASN A 278 -16.10 13.43 6.62
C ASN A 278 -14.71 13.45 7.27
N LYS A 279 -14.62 13.02 8.53
CA LYS A 279 -13.36 13.01 9.32
C LYS A 279 -12.29 12.04 8.81
N HIS A 280 -12.66 11.10 7.92
CA HIS A 280 -11.71 10.17 7.29
C HIS A 280 -11.04 10.75 6.04
N VAL A 281 -11.45 11.96 5.64
CA VAL A 281 -10.87 12.65 4.47
C VAL A 281 -10.25 13.96 4.92
N MET A 282 -8.99 14.14 4.60
CA MET A 282 -8.24 15.37 4.85
C MET A 282 -8.59 16.44 3.83
N THR A 283 -8.45 17.69 4.20
CA THR A 283 -8.39 18.80 3.25
C THR A 283 -7.07 18.74 2.48
N TRP A 284 -7.03 19.40 1.30
CA TRP A 284 -5.76 19.55 0.56
C TRP A 284 -4.68 20.23 1.41
N VAL A 285 -5.06 21.26 2.18
CA VAL A 285 -4.13 21.96 3.06
C VAL A 285 -3.49 21.03 4.10
N GLU A 286 -4.27 20.14 4.70
CA GLU A 286 -3.75 19.11 5.62
C GLU A 286 -2.84 18.11 4.92
N ALA A 287 -3.23 17.65 3.73
CA ALA A 287 -2.45 16.67 2.96
C ALA A 287 -1.15 17.28 2.43
N GLU A 288 -1.20 18.50 1.91
CA GLU A 288 -0.03 19.26 1.47
C GLU A 288 0.97 19.45 2.63
N ALA A 289 0.50 19.92 3.78
CA ALA A 289 1.34 20.05 4.97
C ALA A 289 1.99 18.73 5.42
N ALA A 290 1.28 17.60 5.21
CA ALA A 290 1.80 16.28 5.55
C ALA A 290 2.92 15.80 4.61
N ILE A 291 3.00 16.33 3.38
CA ILE A 291 4.04 15.99 2.40
C ILE A 291 5.10 17.07 2.21
N ASP A 292 4.92 18.29 2.73
CA ASP A 292 5.85 19.42 2.59
C ASP A 292 7.25 19.17 3.19
N ARG A 293 7.34 18.23 4.13
CA ARG A 293 8.64 17.85 4.72
C ARG A 293 9.56 17.11 3.77
N PHE A 294 9.03 16.56 2.69
CA PHE A 294 9.77 15.76 1.71
C PHE A 294 10.37 16.62 0.59
N ALA A 295 11.41 16.11 -0.05
CA ALA A 295 11.90 16.67 -1.29
C ALA A 295 10.89 16.43 -2.41
N GLN A 296 10.62 17.42 -3.26
CA GLN A 296 9.55 17.35 -4.26
C GLN A 296 10.04 17.65 -5.67
N ILE A 297 9.53 16.88 -6.63
CA ILE A 297 9.60 17.17 -8.07
C ILE A 297 8.18 17.41 -8.55
N HIS A 298 7.94 18.55 -9.15
CA HIS A 298 6.69 18.88 -9.81
C HIS A 298 6.87 18.70 -11.32
N LEU A 299 6.11 17.79 -11.92
CA LEU A 299 6.17 17.53 -13.36
C LEU A 299 5.01 18.23 -14.05
N ALA A 300 5.31 18.97 -15.13
CA ALA A 300 4.31 19.61 -15.96
C ALA A 300 4.65 19.42 -17.44
N GLN A 301 3.63 19.21 -18.28
CA GLN A 301 3.84 19.12 -19.73
C GLN A 301 4.15 20.47 -20.34
N VAL A 302 3.51 21.50 -19.82
CA VAL A 302 3.63 22.89 -20.30
C VAL A 302 3.95 23.81 -19.12
N ALA A 303 4.77 24.84 -19.37
CA ALA A 303 5.16 25.85 -18.37
C ALA A 303 4.03 26.80 -18.01
#